data_7e6bd5ea39b844fab01a65f87ee5d9dd
#
_entry.id   7e6bd5ea39b844fab01a65f87ee5d9dd
#
_cell.length_a   1.000
_cell.length_b   1.000
_cell.length_c   1.000
_cell.angle_alpha   90.00
_cell.angle_beta   90.00
_cell.angle_gamma   90.00
#
_symmetry.space_group_name_H-M   'P 1'
#
loop_
_entity.id
_entity.type
_entity.pdbx_description
1 polymer ?
#
loop_
_entity_poly.entity_id
_entity_poly.type
_entity_poly.pdbx_seq_one_letter_code
_entity_poly.pdbx_strand_id
1 'polypeptide(L)' 'MTSKQSQYIITYDDFNDSFLCIINGETISANFVGEILSYIAKLYDYEPKIIYSESHYAKVLENELNITIEIKD' A
#
# COMPACT_ATOMS: atom_id res chain seq x y z
N MET A 1 8.99 -1.87 -21.47
CA MET A 1 9.18 -1.12 -20.21
C MET A 1 7.92 -1.10 -19.40
N THR A 2 8.02 -1.41 -18.12
CA THR A 2 6.89 -1.39 -17.22
C THR A 2 6.89 -0.12 -16.38
N SER A 3 5.79 0.57 -16.33
CA SER A 3 5.66 1.71 -15.43
C SER A 3 5.03 1.22 -14.13
N LYS A 4 5.32 1.94 -13.06
CA LYS A 4 4.73 1.61 -11.78
C LYS A 4 3.24 1.99 -11.80
N GLN A 5 2.47 1.20 -11.09
CA GLN A 5 1.05 1.42 -10.93
C GLN A 5 0.86 2.72 -10.15
N SER A 6 -0.15 3.51 -10.50
CA SER A 6 -0.39 4.78 -9.83
C SER A 6 -1.56 4.73 -8.84
N GLN A 7 -2.29 3.65 -8.82
CA GLN A 7 -3.41 3.48 -7.90
C GLN A 7 -3.32 2.11 -7.24
N TYR A 8 -3.52 2.10 -5.92
CA TYR A 8 -3.44 0.87 -5.14
C TYR A 8 -4.71 0.75 -4.30
N ILE A 9 -5.38 -0.40 -4.40
CA ILE A 9 -6.60 -0.65 -3.65
C ILE A 9 -6.33 -1.81 -2.70
N ILE A 10 -6.43 -1.54 -1.40
CA ILE A 10 -6.21 -2.52 -0.36
C ILE A 10 -7.57 -2.98 0.13
N THR A 11 -7.83 -4.29 0.05
CA THR A 11 -9.10 -4.88 0.47
C THR A 11 -8.86 -5.85 1.61
N TYR A 12 -9.90 -6.09 2.39
CA TYR A 12 -9.84 -7.04 3.49
C TYR A 12 -10.47 -8.36 3.05
N ASP A 13 -9.76 -9.44 3.30
CA ASP A 13 -10.22 -10.80 2.99
C ASP A 13 -10.68 -11.46 4.29
N ASP A 14 -12.01 -11.53 4.50
CA ASP A 14 -12.61 -12.13 5.67
C ASP A 14 -12.21 -13.59 5.85
N PHE A 15 -12.09 -14.28 4.75
CA PHE A 15 -11.87 -15.71 4.76
C PHE A 15 -10.50 -16.03 5.36
N ASN A 16 -9.49 -15.29 4.97
CA ASN A 16 -8.12 -15.51 5.43
C ASN A 16 -7.69 -14.52 6.51
N ASP A 17 -8.57 -13.60 6.89
CA ASP A 17 -8.29 -12.58 7.90
C ASP A 17 -7.00 -11.84 7.57
N SER A 18 -6.91 -11.35 6.36
CA SER A 18 -5.73 -10.64 5.89
C SER A 18 -6.13 -9.53 4.93
N PHE A 19 -5.18 -8.64 4.64
CA PHE A 19 -5.38 -7.57 3.68
C PHE A 19 -4.70 -7.95 2.38
N LEU A 20 -5.33 -7.58 1.27
CA LEU A 20 -4.84 -7.91 -0.06
C LEU A 20 -4.70 -6.67 -0.90
N CYS A 21 -3.69 -6.67 -1.75
CA CYS A 21 -3.51 -5.60 -2.73
C CYS A 21 -2.85 -6.19 -3.97
N ILE A 22 -3.35 -5.82 -5.13
CA ILE A 22 -2.72 -6.26 -6.37
C ILE A 22 -1.69 -5.21 -6.76
N ILE A 23 -0.43 -5.61 -6.82
CA ILE A 23 0.67 -4.71 -7.12
C ILE A 23 1.45 -5.28 -8.27
N ASN A 24 1.47 -4.54 -9.39
CA ASN A 24 2.16 -4.94 -10.61
C ASN A 24 1.76 -6.35 -11.06
N GLY A 25 0.46 -6.65 -10.94
CA GLY A 25 -0.08 -7.93 -11.39
C GLY A 25 0.01 -9.05 -10.39
N GLU A 26 0.62 -8.82 -9.23
CA GLU A 26 0.76 -9.84 -8.19
C GLU A 26 -0.12 -9.51 -7.00
N THR A 27 -0.75 -10.52 -6.43
CA THR A 27 -1.54 -10.35 -5.22
C THR A 27 -0.62 -10.41 -4.00
N ILE A 28 -0.57 -9.30 -3.28
CA ILE A 28 0.24 -9.20 -2.07
C ILE A 28 -0.73 -9.34 -0.89
N SER A 29 -0.38 -10.22 0.04
CA SER A 29 -1.19 -10.47 1.21
C SER A 29 -0.39 -10.16 2.47
N ALA A 30 -1.04 -9.53 3.45
CA ALA A 30 -0.39 -9.18 4.70
C ALA A 30 -1.41 -9.10 5.81
N ASN A 31 -0.96 -9.24 7.04
CA ASN A 31 -1.83 -9.17 8.22
C ASN A 31 -2.20 -7.74 8.58
N PHE A 32 -1.41 -6.77 8.15
CA PHE A 32 -1.62 -5.37 8.48
C PHE A 32 -1.48 -4.50 7.24
N VAL A 33 -2.30 -3.45 7.18
CA VAL A 33 -2.24 -2.49 6.07
C VAL A 33 -0.84 -1.89 5.96
N GLY A 34 -0.20 -1.62 7.11
CA GLY A 34 1.13 -1.04 7.11
C GLY A 34 2.18 -1.86 6.38
N GLU A 35 2.02 -3.18 6.37
CA GLU A 35 2.95 -4.05 5.66
C GLU A 35 2.83 -3.86 4.14
N ILE A 36 1.59 -3.69 3.67
CA ILE A 36 1.35 -3.44 2.24
C ILE A 36 1.88 -2.05 1.87
N LEU A 37 1.65 -1.07 2.74
CA LEU A 37 2.15 0.28 2.50
C LEU A 37 3.68 0.30 2.43
N SER A 38 4.34 -0.48 3.28
CA SER A 38 5.79 -0.61 3.25
C SER A 38 6.28 -1.22 1.95
N TYR A 39 5.54 -2.20 1.45
CA TYR A 39 5.87 -2.83 0.17
C TYR A 39 5.80 -1.78 -0.95
N ILE A 40 4.72 -0.99 -0.96
CA ILE A 40 4.56 0.05 -1.95
C ILE A 40 5.69 1.08 -1.85
N ALA A 41 6.02 1.50 -0.64
CA ALA A 41 7.09 2.46 -0.43
C ALA A 41 8.42 1.96 -0.99
N LYS A 42 8.70 0.68 -0.80
CA LYS A 42 9.94 0.09 -1.31
C LYS A 42 9.99 0.07 -2.83
N LEU A 43 8.84 -0.10 -3.48
CA LEU A 43 8.79 -0.07 -4.93
C LEU A 43 9.23 1.28 -5.47
N TYR A 44 9.01 2.35 -4.71
CA TYR A 44 9.36 3.70 -5.10
C TYR A 44 10.66 4.16 -4.45
N ASP A 45 11.33 3.25 -3.76
CA ASP A 45 12.59 3.55 -3.06
C ASP A 45 12.39 4.72 -2.10
N TYR A 46 11.30 4.71 -1.38
CA TYR A 46 10.93 5.79 -0.46
C TYR A 46 10.82 5.26 0.96
N GLU A 47 11.39 6.00 1.91
CA GLU A 47 11.31 5.64 3.31
C GLU A 47 10.88 6.85 4.12
N PRO A 48 9.67 6.85 4.67
CA PRO A 48 9.21 7.98 5.48
C PRO A 48 9.93 8.02 6.82
N LYS A 49 10.15 9.21 7.33
CA LYS A 49 10.87 9.38 8.59
C LYS A 49 10.00 9.16 9.80
N ILE A 50 8.75 9.60 9.74
CA ILE A 50 7.82 9.52 10.86
C ILE A 50 6.48 9.00 10.38
N ILE A 51 5.96 7.98 11.05
CA ILE A 51 4.65 7.42 10.74
C ILE A 51 3.86 7.38 12.04
N TYR A 52 2.72 8.07 12.08
CA TYR A 52 1.89 8.10 13.27
C TYR A 52 0.84 6.99 13.29
N SER A 53 0.38 6.59 12.12
CA SER A 53 -0.63 5.54 12.00
C SER A 53 -0.61 5.02 10.57
N GLU A 54 -1.37 3.97 10.31
CA GLU A 54 -1.49 3.43 8.95
C GLU A 54 -2.17 4.44 8.02
N SER A 55 -3.19 5.14 8.51
CA SER A 55 -3.84 6.19 7.73
C SER A 55 -2.87 7.31 7.37
N HIS A 56 -2.06 7.69 8.33
CA HIS A 56 -1.05 8.73 8.10
C HIS A 56 -0.02 8.25 7.08
N TYR A 57 0.40 7.01 7.19
CA TYR A 57 1.37 6.42 6.28
C TYR A 57 0.83 6.46 4.84
N ALA A 58 -0.43 6.04 4.67
CA ALA A 58 -1.04 6.05 3.35
C ALA A 58 -1.07 7.47 2.76
N LYS A 59 -1.42 8.46 3.58
CA LYS A 59 -1.46 9.84 3.11
C LYS A 59 -0.08 10.37 2.74
N VAL A 60 0.93 10.00 3.53
CA VAL A 60 2.30 10.40 3.21
C VAL A 60 2.73 9.84 1.87
N LEU A 61 2.44 8.56 1.63
CA LEU A 61 2.79 7.94 0.37
C LEU A 61 2.05 8.59 -0.80
N GLU A 62 0.77 8.88 -0.61
CA GLU A 62 -0.01 9.54 -1.67
C GLU A 62 0.60 10.88 -2.03
N ASN A 63 0.96 11.67 -1.02
CA ASN A 63 1.50 13.00 -1.25
C ASN A 63 2.92 12.97 -1.83
N GLU A 64 3.77 12.13 -1.26
CA GLU A 64 5.18 12.10 -1.66
C GLU A 64 5.41 11.39 -2.99
N LEU A 65 4.60 10.38 -3.28
CA LEU A 65 4.80 9.56 -4.46
C LEU A 65 3.81 9.89 -5.58
N ASN A 66 2.88 10.79 -5.32
CA ASN A 66 1.87 11.19 -6.29
C ASN A 66 1.08 9.98 -6.78
N ILE A 67 0.62 9.17 -5.83
CA ILE A 67 -0.16 7.97 -6.10
C ILE A 67 -1.48 8.04 -5.33
N THR A 68 -2.37 7.12 -5.61
CA THR A 68 -3.65 7.01 -4.91
C THR A 68 -3.69 5.68 -4.16
N ILE A 69 -4.03 5.74 -2.89
CA ILE A 69 -4.17 4.54 -2.07
C ILE A 69 -5.57 4.54 -1.46
N GLU A 70 -6.33 3.50 -1.76
CA GLU A 70 -7.68 3.34 -1.25
C GLU A 70 -7.72 2.10 -0.38
N ILE A 71 -8.23 2.23 0.85
CA ILE A 71 -8.36 1.10 1.77
C ILE A 71 -9.84 0.80 1.93
N LYS A 72 -10.24 -0.40 1.53
CA LYS A 72 -11.63 -0.85 1.63
C LYS A 72 -11.75 -1.95 2.66
N ASP A 73 -12.76 -1.86 3.47
CA ASP A 73 -13.06 -2.89 4.48
C ASP A 73 -13.90 -4.00 3.90
#